data_858fd2b92a9a7e54e23cbd0500bde429
#
_entry.id   858fd2b92a9a7e54e23cbd0500bde429
#
_cell.length_a   1.000
_cell.length_b   1.000
_cell.length_c   1.000
_cell.angle_alpha   90.00
_cell.angle_beta   90.00
_cell.angle_gamma   90.00
#
_symmetry.space_group_name_H-M   'P 1'
#
loop_
_entity.id
_entity.type
_entity.pdbx_description
1 polymer ?
#
loop_
_entity_poly.entity_id
_entity_poly.type
_entity_poly.pdbx_seq_one_letter_code
_entity_poly.pdbx_strand_id
1 'polypeptide(L)'
;MTDLPQPLLPIWLEARAGLELMELLADPLLGYAGVTDGGGEHVLLVPGFLLGDDSLGLMTSWLLRSGHHTESSGLMMNVDCSEASVRRLAERLERLAERAGRRVVIVGQSRGGLYARVLAVRRPDLVCGIVTLGAPVMAPAAVHPLLIAQAAAMASLGLLKVPGLLSWECVEGACCRRFWADLAAPFPDTVGYESIYSRTDGIVDWRACLDPGAAHREVDSSHYGMSVNAAVYALIATALATFSTREPSAT
;
A
#
# COMPACT_ATOMS: atom_id res chain seq x y z
N MET A 1 -6.89 14.66 25.92
CA MET A 1 -8.02 15.21 25.14
C MET A 1 -8.22 14.27 23.98
N THR A 2 -9.25 13.44 24.04
CA THR A 2 -9.63 12.56 22.94
C THR A 2 -10.23 13.45 21.85
N ASP A 3 -9.44 13.75 20.80
CA ASP A 3 -9.98 14.39 19.62
C ASP A 3 -11.11 13.51 19.09
N LEU A 4 -12.31 14.08 19.08
CA LEU A 4 -13.46 13.45 18.43
C LEU A 4 -13.08 13.18 16.96
N PRO A 5 -13.40 12.00 16.41
CA PRO A 5 -13.14 11.74 15.02
C PRO A 5 -13.76 12.84 14.17
N GLN A 6 -12.92 13.59 13.46
CA GLN A 6 -13.46 14.58 12.53
C GLN A 6 -14.20 13.84 11.41
N PRO A 7 -15.33 14.37 10.93
CA PRO A 7 -16.03 13.75 9.83
C PRO A 7 -15.10 13.67 8.62
N LEU A 8 -15.04 12.49 8.01
CA LEU A 8 -14.33 12.32 6.73
C LEU A 8 -14.91 13.30 5.69
N LEU A 9 -14.05 13.73 4.78
CA LEU A 9 -14.50 14.57 3.68
C LEU A 9 -15.56 13.85 2.84
N PRO A 10 -16.44 14.61 2.18
CA PRO A 10 -17.45 14.01 1.32
C PRO A 10 -16.84 13.13 0.23
N ILE A 11 -17.31 11.90 0.08
CA ILE A 11 -16.74 10.89 -0.84
C ILE A 11 -16.72 11.34 -2.32
N TRP A 12 -17.61 12.27 -2.72
CA TRP A 12 -17.59 12.80 -4.09
C TRP A 12 -16.35 13.62 -4.43
N LEU A 13 -15.59 14.07 -3.42
CA LEU A 13 -14.28 14.71 -3.63
C LEU A 13 -13.24 13.73 -4.18
N GLU A 14 -13.47 12.43 -4.06
CA GLU A 14 -12.63 11.41 -4.69
C GLU A 14 -12.68 11.47 -6.24
N ALA A 15 -13.69 12.14 -6.83
CA ALA A 15 -13.73 12.38 -8.26
C ALA A 15 -12.54 13.23 -8.77
N ARG A 16 -11.86 13.97 -7.88
CA ARG A 16 -10.63 14.72 -8.22
C ARG A 16 -9.47 13.81 -8.66
N ALA A 17 -9.52 12.51 -8.38
CA ALA A 17 -8.54 11.56 -8.91
C ALA A 17 -8.38 11.64 -10.43
N GLY A 18 -9.46 12.00 -11.17
CA GLY A 18 -9.39 12.23 -12.60
C GLY A 18 -8.55 13.46 -12.98
N LEU A 19 -8.63 14.54 -12.18
CA LEU A 19 -7.80 15.73 -12.38
C LEU A 19 -6.33 15.44 -12.03
N GLU A 20 -6.07 14.74 -10.92
CA GLU A 20 -4.74 14.33 -10.50
C GLU A 20 -4.06 13.45 -11.56
N LEU A 21 -4.83 12.56 -12.21
CA LEU A 21 -4.35 11.78 -13.35
C LEU A 21 -3.95 12.68 -14.53
N MET A 22 -4.77 13.67 -14.87
CA MET A 22 -4.47 14.59 -15.98
C MET A 22 -3.23 15.44 -15.67
N GLU A 23 -3.08 15.89 -14.43
CA GLU A 23 -1.89 16.60 -13.95
C GLU A 23 -0.64 15.72 -14.06
N LEU A 24 -0.70 14.46 -13.58
CA LEU A 24 0.41 13.53 -13.71
C LEU A 24 0.79 13.24 -15.16
N LEU A 25 -0.20 13.08 -16.06
CA LEU A 25 0.06 12.85 -17.49
C LEU A 25 0.75 14.02 -18.17
N ALA A 26 0.56 15.25 -17.65
CA ALA A 26 1.21 16.46 -18.12
C ALA A 26 2.55 16.73 -17.39
N ASP A 27 2.85 16.00 -16.30
CA ASP A 27 4.03 16.23 -15.47
C ASP A 27 5.29 15.65 -16.14
N PRO A 28 6.39 16.44 -16.24
CA PRO A 28 7.68 15.95 -16.72
C PRO A 28 8.20 14.69 -16.01
N LEU A 29 7.82 14.47 -14.74
CA LEU A 29 8.19 13.30 -13.96
C LEU A 29 7.77 12.00 -14.65
N LEU A 30 6.62 11.98 -15.30
CA LEU A 30 6.14 10.81 -16.04
C LEU A 30 7.00 10.54 -17.30
N GLY A 31 7.64 11.58 -17.85
CA GLY A 31 8.54 11.53 -19.01
C GLY A 31 10.02 11.41 -18.67
N TYR A 32 10.42 11.14 -17.44
CA TYR A 32 11.82 11.02 -16.93
C TYR A 32 12.57 12.31 -16.59
N ALA A 33 11.99 13.49 -16.74
CA ALA A 33 12.67 14.71 -16.37
C ALA A 33 12.85 14.77 -14.83
N GLY A 34 14.06 14.44 -14.35
CA GLY A 34 14.43 14.59 -12.94
C GLY A 34 14.35 13.34 -12.07
N VAL A 35 14.01 12.17 -12.63
CA VAL A 35 14.16 10.91 -11.89
C VAL A 35 15.61 10.46 -12.04
N THR A 36 16.32 10.34 -10.93
CA THR A 36 17.66 9.69 -10.91
C THR A 36 17.49 8.27 -11.44
N ASP A 37 18.46 7.81 -12.26
CA ASP A 37 18.49 6.41 -12.70
C ASP A 37 18.19 5.52 -11.51
N GLY A 38 17.07 4.81 -11.61
CA GLY A 38 16.62 3.94 -10.54
C GLY A 38 17.72 2.94 -10.24
N GLY A 39 18.04 2.74 -8.97
CA GLY A 39 19.09 1.81 -8.54
C GLY A 39 18.80 0.34 -8.81
N GLY A 40 17.86 0.02 -9.75
CA GLY A 40 17.49 -1.34 -10.08
C GLY A 40 16.67 -2.02 -8.97
N GLU A 41 15.97 -1.25 -8.12
CA GLU A 41 15.20 -1.80 -7.02
C GLU A 41 14.08 -2.73 -7.52
N HIS A 42 13.89 -3.83 -6.79
CA HIS A 42 12.76 -4.73 -7.01
C HIS A 42 11.58 -4.31 -6.14
N VAL A 43 10.45 -4.01 -6.76
CA VAL A 43 9.27 -3.42 -6.11
C VAL A 43 8.06 -4.32 -6.29
N LEU A 44 7.49 -4.78 -5.17
CA LEU A 44 6.19 -5.46 -5.14
C LEU A 44 5.08 -4.41 -4.95
N LEU A 45 4.15 -4.33 -5.90
CA LEU A 45 3.02 -3.41 -5.85
C LEU A 45 1.76 -4.13 -5.35
N VAL A 46 1.08 -3.54 -4.35
CA VAL A 46 -0.11 -4.15 -3.72
C VAL A 46 -1.28 -3.17 -3.71
N PRO A 47 -2.39 -3.49 -4.43
CA PRO A 47 -3.53 -2.59 -4.58
C PRO A 47 -4.44 -2.54 -3.35
N GLY A 48 -5.31 -1.51 -3.30
CA GLY A 48 -6.31 -1.29 -2.27
C GLY A 48 -7.51 -2.24 -2.32
N PHE A 49 -8.43 -2.09 -1.34
CA PHE A 49 -9.67 -2.85 -1.28
C PHE A 49 -10.53 -2.64 -2.55
N LEU A 50 -11.15 -3.70 -3.06
CA LEU A 50 -11.91 -3.76 -4.31
C LEU A 50 -11.11 -3.48 -5.59
N LEU A 51 -9.82 -3.19 -5.49
CA LEU A 51 -8.95 -2.91 -6.62
C LEU A 51 -8.08 -4.13 -6.94
N GLY A 52 -7.64 -4.21 -8.19
CA GLY A 52 -6.67 -5.19 -8.67
C GLY A 52 -5.36 -4.52 -9.10
N ASP A 53 -4.41 -5.32 -9.58
CA ASP A 53 -3.10 -4.86 -10.03
C ASP A 53 -3.19 -3.77 -11.12
N ASP A 54 -4.24 -3.81 -11.96
CA ASP A 54 -4.47 -2.81 -13.01
C ASP A 54 -4.62 -1.39 -12.47
N SER A 55 -5.10 -1.22 -11.23
CA SER A 55 -5.24 0.09 -10.58
C SER A 55 -3.90 0.79 -10.34
N LEU A 56 -2.80 0.02 -10.31
CA LEU A 56 -1.43 0.52 -10.15
C LEU A 56 -0.63 0.45 -11.47
N GLY A 57 -1.29 0.21 -12.60
CA GLY A 57 -0.65 0.00 -13.90
C GLY A 57 0.19 1.19 -14.38
N LEU A 58 -0.25 2.44 -14.13
CA LEU A 58 0.52 3.63 -14.47
C LEU A 58 1.79 3.73 -13.62
N MET A 59 1.69 3.48 -12.32
CA MET A 59 2.83 3.44 -11.40
C MET A 59 3.81 2.32 -11.78
N THR A 60 3.29 1.13 -12.08
CA THR A 60 4.10 0.00 -12.61
C THR A 60 4.88 0.41 -13.84
N SER A 61 4.21 1.01 -14.82
CA SER A 61 4.84 1.45 -16.07
C SER A 61 5.89 2.54 -15.84
N TRP A 62 5.64 3.46 -14.93
CA TRP A 62 6.58 4.51 -14.57
C TRP A 62 7.82 3.93 -13.87
N LEU A 63 7.67 3.05 -12.88
CA LEU A 63 8.78 2.39 -12.20
C LEU A 63 9.67 1.59 -13.16
N LEU A 64 9.06 0.83 -14.07
CA LEU A 64 9.81 0.10 -15.11
C LEU A 64 10.62 1.03 -16.00
N ARG A 65 10.02 2.12 -16.45
CA ARG A 65 10.74 3.13 -17.24
C ARG A 65 11.82 3.85 -16.46
N SER A 66 11.68 3.98 -15.14
CA SER A 66 12.68 4.56 -14.23
C SER A 66 13.82 3.59 -13.86
N GLY A 67 13.90 2.41 -14.50
CA GLY A 67 14.97 1.43 -14.30
C GLY A 67 14.78 0.50 -13.10
N HIS A 68 13.58 0.48 -12.49
CA HIS A 68 13.24 -0.48 -11.44
C HIS A 68 12.62 -1.75 -12.02
N HIS A 69 12.61 -2.83 -11.25
CA HIS A 69 11.93 -4.08 -11.58
C HIS A 69 10.64 -4.17 -10.77
N THR A 70 9.51 -4.37 -11.40
CA THR A 70 8.22 -4.45 -10.71
C THR A 70 7.66 -5.85 -10.72
N GLU A 71 7.00 -6.23 -9.64
CA GLU A 71 6.19 -7.45 -9.52
C GLU A 71 4.78 -7.05 -9.11
N SER A 72 3.78 -7.59 -9.77
CA SER A 72 2.38 -7.41 -9.39
C SER A 72 1.99 -8.34 -8.25
N SER A 73 0.99 -7.95 -7.48
CA SER A 73 0.50 -8.73 -6.34
C SER A 73 -0.19 -10.05 -6.75
N GLY A 74 -0.69 -10.13 -7.98
CA GLY A 74 -1.53 -11.20 -8.48
C GLY A 74 -2.96 -11.14 -7.96
N LEU A 75 -3.36 -9.99 -7.43
CA LEU A 75 -4.72 -9.74 -6.99
C LEU A 75 -5.53 -9.15 -8.14
N MET A 76 -6.54 -9.90 -8.62
CA MET A 76 -7.51 -9.37 -9.58
C MET A 76 -8.49 -8.40 -8.88
N MET A 77 -8.82 -8.70 -7.64
CA MET A 77 -9.63 -7.89 -6.76
C MET A 77 -9.22 -8.18 -5.31
N ASN A 78 -8.87 -7.14 -4.56
CA ASN A 78 -8.43 -7.29 -3.17
C ASN A 78 -9.63 -7.36 -2.20
N VAL A 79 -10.33 -8.50 -2.20
CA VAL A 79 -11.53 -8.75 -1.37
C VAL A 79 -11.48 -10.05 -0.56
N ASP A 80 -10.36 -10.75 -0.61
CA ASP A 80 -10.18 -12.03 0.09
C ASP A 80 -9.79 -11.84 1.57
N CYS A 81 -9.77 -12.93 2.31
CA CYS A 81 -9.26 -13.00 3.68
C CYS A 81 -7.85 -12.39 3.76
N SER A 82 -7.62 -11.46 4.69
CA SER A 82 -6.34 -10.76 4.83
C SER A 82 -5.18 -11.71 5.11
N GLU A 83 -5.37 -12.72 5.97
CA GLU A 83 -4.34 -13.70 6.26
C GLU A 83 -4.00 -14.57 5.04
N ALA A 84 -5.02 -14.99 4.27
CA ALA A 84 -4.80 -15.76 3.04
C ALA A 84 -4.09 -14.91 1.96
N SER A 85 -4.45 -13.64 1.83
CA SER A 85 -3.79 -12.71 0.89
C SER A 85 -2.33 -12.49 1.26
N VAL A 86 -2.03 -12.19 2.53
CA VAL A 86 -0.65 -12.00 3.00
C VAL A 86 0.19 -13.25 2.81
N ARG A 87 -0.36 -14.45 3.02
CA ARG A 87 0.37 -15.70 2.77
C ARG A 87 0.76 -15.85 1.29
N ARG A 88 -0.18 -15.60 0.36
CA ARG A 88 0.13 -15.64 -1.08
C ARG A 88 1.13 -14.57 -1.49
N LEU A 89 1.02 -13.38 -0.90
CA LEU A 89 1.98 -12.30 -1.13
C LEU A 89 3.37 -12.63 -0.57
N ALA A 90 3.46 -13.32 0.58
CA ALA A 90 4.73 -13.79 1.14
C ALA A 90 5.45 -14.75 0.18
N GLU A 91 4.73 -15.70 -0.43
CA GLU A 91 5.29 -16.60 -1.44
C GLU A 91 5.79 -15.85 -2.69
N ARG A 92 5.10 -14.77 -3.11
CA ARG A 92 5.56 -13.91 -4.21
C ARG A 92 6.80 -13.12 -3.81
N LEU A 93 6.78 -12.57 -2.61
CA LEU A 93 7.90 -11.82 -2.03
C LEU A 93 9.18 -12.69 -1.98
N GLU A 94 9.06 -13.94 -1.52
CA GLU A 94 10.17 -14.89 -1.51
C GLU A 94 10.75 -15.11 -2.90
N ARG A 95 9.91 -15.46 -3.88
CA ARG A 95 10.35 -15.63 -5.26
C ARG A 95 10.96 -14.37 -5.87
N LEU A 96 10.43 -13.19 -5.52
CA LEU A 96 10.97 -11.92 -6.00
C LEU A 96 12.37 -11.66 -5.41
N ALA A 97 12.53 -11.83 -4.09
CA ALA A 97 13.80 -11.64 -3.41
C ALA A 97 14.86 -12.66 -3.87
N GLU A 98 14.46 -13.92 -4.10
CA GLU A 98 15.35 -14.95 -4.67
C GLU A 98 15.85 -14.55 -6.07
N ARG A 99 14.96 -14.10 -6.95
CA ARG A 99 15.36 -13.64 -8.30
C ARG A 99 16.21 -12.38 -8.26
N ALA A 100 15.93 -11.49 -7.30
CA ALA A 100 16.65 -10.26 -7.12
C ALA A 100 18.06 -10.47 -6.51
N GLY A 101 18.24 -11.56 -5.74
CA GLY A 101 19.44 -11.78 -4.93
C GLY A 101 19.62 -10.76 -3.80
N ARG A 102 18.57 -10.00 -3.47
CA ARG A 102 18.55 -8.91 -2.48
C ARG A 102 17.16 -8.70 -1.90
N ARG A 103 17.08 -7.94 -0.81
CA ARG A 103 15.80 -7.51 -0.24
C ARG A 103 15.06 -6.61 -1.21
N VAL A 104 13.74 -6.58 -1.11
CA VAL A 104 12.85 -5.85 -2.02
C VAL A 104 12.07 -4.76 -1.30
N VAL A 105 11.51 -3.82 -2.07
CA VAL A 105 10.60 -2.79 -1.57
C VAL A 105 9.16 -3.21 -1.83
N ILE A 106 8.24 -2.86 -0.91
CA ILE A 106 6.80 -3.05 -1.13
C ILE A 106 6.13 -1.68 -1.15
N VAL A 107 5.36 -1.40 -2.21
CA VAL A 107 4.48 -0.22 -2.29
C VAL A 107 3.04 -0.72 -2.17
N GLY A 108 2.34 -0.29 -1.12
CA GLY A 108 0.98 -0.74 -0.83
C GLY A 108 0.01 0.41 -0.70
N GLN A 109 -1.08 0.40 -1.49
CA GLN A 109 -2.15 1.38 -1.38
C GLN A 109 -3.24 0.89 -0.42
N SER A 110 -3.69 1.76 0.49
CA SER A 110 -4.84 1.50 1.36
C SER A 110 -4.71 0.15 2.08
N ARG A 111 -5.63 -0.79 1.86
CA ARG A 111 -5.55 -2.17 2.37
C ARG A 111 -4.26 -2.89 1.96
N GLY A 112 -3.72 -2.60 0.77
CA GLY A 112 -2.43 -3.12 0.33
C GLY A 112 -1.27 -2.66 1.21
N GLY A 113 -1.36 -1.46 1.78
CA GLY A 113 -0.39 -0.95 2.75
C GLY A 113 -0.44 -1.70 4.09
N LEU A 114 -1.62 -2.18 4.53
CA LEU A 114 -1.71 -3.08 5.69
C LEU A 114 -0.95 -4.38 5.44
N TYR A 115 -1.05 -4.92 4.22
CA TYR A 115 -0.33 -6.13 3.82
C TYR A 115 1.18 -5.90 3.75
N ALA A 116 1.60 -4.76 3.18
CA ALA A 116 3.00 -4.38 3.13
C ALA A 116 3.62 -4.32 4.54
N ARG A 117 2.91 -3.69 5.50
CA ARG A 117 3.36 -3.60 6.88
C ARG A 117 3.48 -4.97 7.55
N VAL A 118 2.47 -5.83 7.38
CA VAL A 118 2.48 -7.19 7.95
C VAL A 118 3.60 -8.02 7.34
N LEU A 119 3.84 -7.92 6.02
CA LEU A 119 4.94 -8.61 5.35
C LEU A 119 6.30 -8.15 5.87
N ALA A 120 6.50 -6.85 6.07
CA ALA A 120 7.73 -6.30 6.63
C ALA A 120 7.99 -6.81 8.06
N VAL A 121 6.94 -6.91 8.89
CA VAL A 121 7.05 -7.47 10.25
C VAL A 121 7.37 -8.97 10.22
N ARG A 122 6.76 -9.73 9.30
CA ARG A 122 6.98 -11.19 9.20
C ARG A 122 8.30 -11.55 8.55
N ARG A 123 8.74 -10.76 7.58
CA ARG A 123 9.89 -11.05 6.71
C ARG A 123 10.82 -9.86 6.55
N PRO A 124 11.38 -9.33 7.66
CA PRO A 124 12.37 -8.25 7.60
C PRO A 124 13.66 -8.67 6.89
N ASP A 125 13.88 -9.97 6.75
CA ASP A 125 14.96 -10.58 5.98
C ASP A 125 14.81 -10.41 4.46
N LEU A 126 13.59 -10.23 3.95
CA LEU A 126 13.30 -10.08 2.52
C LEU A 126 12.91 -8.65 2.12
N VAL A 127 12.55 -7.80 3.09
CA VAL A 127 12.05 -6.45 2.82
C VAL A 127 13.08 -5.42 3.28
N CYS A 128 13.55 -4.55 2.36
CA CYS A 128 14.44 -3.43 2.71
C CYS A 128 13.66 -2.16 3.05
N GLY A 129 12.43 -2.01 2.52
CA GLY A 129 11.58 -0.87 2.81
C GLY A 129 10.14 -1.05 2.36
N ILE A 130 9.25 -0.28 2.96
CA ILE A 130 7.85 -0.17 2.52
C ILE A 130 7.45 1.28 2.31
N VAL A 131 6.59 1.51 1.31
CA VAL A 131 5.88 2.77 1.11
C VAL A 131 4.39 2.47 1.17
N THR A 132 3.67 3.15 2.07
CA THR A 132 2.22 3.01 2.18
C THR A 132 1.53 4.27 1.70
N LEU A 133 0.47 4.11 0.91
CA LEU A 133 -0.32 5.19 0.33
C LEU A 133 -1.73 5.17 0.94
N GLY A 134 -2.06 6.13 1.80
CA GLY A 134 -3.37 6.23 2.44
C GLY A 134 -3.77 4.97 3.21
N ALA A 135 -2.84 4.31 3.89
CA ALA A 135 -3.11 3.04 4.55
C ALA A 135 -3.44 3.23 6.04
N PRO A 136 -4.63 2.82 6.51
CA PRO A 136 -5.07 3.03 7.89
C PRO A 136 -4.46 2.00 8.86
N VAL A 137 -3.12 1.94 8.95
CA VAL A 137 -2.40 0.89 9.71
C VAL A 137 -2.66 0.96 11.21
N MET A 138 -2.87 2.16 11.76
CA MET A 138 -3.11 2.36 13.19
C MET A 138 -4.58 2.15 13.60
N ALA A 139 -5.51 2.26 12.65
CA ALA A 139 -6.94 2.09 12.88
C ALA A 139 -7.62 1.59 11.58
N PRO A 140 -7.56 0.29 11.26
CA PRO A 140 -8.07 -0.25 10.00
C PRO A 140 -9.54 -0.01 9.71
N ALA A 141 -10.34 0.27 10.74
CA ALA A 141 -11.76 0.62 10.63
C ALA A 141 -12.00 2.14 10.47
N ALA A 142 -10.98 2.99 10.54
CA ALA A 142 -11.10 4.44 10.39
C ALA A 142 -11.21 4.81 8.89
N VAL A 143 -12.26 4.31 8.26
CA VAL A 143 -12.57 4.47 6.84
C VAL A 143 -14.00 4.93 6.63
N HIS A 144 -14.29 5.47 5.44
CA HIS A 144 -15.62 5.96 5.11
C HIS A 144 -16.68 4.84 5.28
N PRO A 145 -17.85 5.14 5.88
CA PRO A 145 -18.91 4.15 6.15
C PRO A 145 -19.34 3.33 4.94
N LEU A 146 -19.24 3.89 3.74
CA LEU A 146 -19.52 3.17 2.50
C LEU A 146 -18.57 1.97 2.30
N LEU A 147 -17.28 2.11 2.61
CA LEU A 147 -16.31 0.99 2.53
C LEU A 147 -16.65 -0.09 3.56
N ILE A 148 -17.06 0.30 4.76
CA ILE A 148 -17.51 -0.64 5.78
C ILE A 148 -18.73 -1.42 5.28
N ALA A 149 -19.70 -0.73 4.69
CA ALA A 149 -20.89 -1.35 4.11
C ALA A 149 -20.54 -2.31 2.94
N GLN A 150 -19.59 -1.92 2.07
CA GLN A 150 -19.11 -2.77 1.00
C GLN A 150 -18.39 -4.02 1.53
N ALA A 151 -17.53 -3.87 2.54
CA ALA A 151 -16.88 -5.00 3.19
C ALA A 151 -17.88 -5.94 3.85
N ALA A 152 -18.91 -5.40 4.52
CA ALA A 152 -19.99 -6.19 5.10
C ALA A 152 -20.80 -6.95 4.03
N ALA A 153 -21.09 -6.31 2.89
CA ALA A 153 -21.74 -6.95 1.76
C ALA A 153 -20.89 -8.11 1.20
N MET A 154 -19.58 -7.90 1.03
CA MET A 154 -18.65 -8.96 0.60
C MET A 154 -18.60 -10.11 1.60
N ALA A 155 -18.53 -9.79 2.92
CA ALA A 155 -18.54 -10.81 3.98
C ALA A 155 -19.84 -11.63 3.99
N SER A 156 -20.98 -10.98 3.69
CA SER A 156 -22.28 -11.66 3.58
C SER A 156 -22.34 -12.57 2.35
N LEU A 157 -21.77 -12.15 1.22
CA LEU A 157 -21.61 -13.03 0.03
C LEU A 157 -20.65 -14.19 0.33
N GLY A 158 -19.67 -14.01 1.18
CA GLY A 158 -18.76 -15.05 1.66
C GLY A 158 -19.48 -16.21 2.38
N LEU A 159 -20.70 -15.99 2.94
CA LEU A 159 -21.55 -17.05 3.48
C LEU A 159 -21.96 -18.09 2.42
N LEU A 160 -21.99 -17.68 1.15
CA LEU A 160 -22.25 -18.58 0.02
C LEU A 160 -21.02 -19.45 -0.33
N LYS A 161 -19.94 -19.36 0.46
CA LYS A 161 -18.65 -20.07 0.27
C LYS A 161 -18.02 -19.83 -1.10
N VAL A 162 -18.20 -18.62 -1.66
CA VAL A 162 -17.55 -18.22 -2.89
C VAL A 162 -16.04 -18.10 -2.63
N PRO A 163 -15.18 -18.87 -3.31
CA PRO A 163 -13.74 -18.79 -3.13
C PRO A 163 -13.22 -17.38 -3.46
N GLY A 164 -12.27 -16.89 -2.66
CA GLY A 164 -11.65 -15.58 -2.90
C GLY A 164 -12.43 -14.39 -2.34
N LEU A 165 -13.49 -14.62 -1.56
CA LEU A 165 -14.19 -13.58 -0.82
C LEU A 165 -13.88 -13.66 0.69
N LEU A 166 -13.75 -12.50 1.32
CA LEU A 166 -13.70 -12.41 2.78
C LEU A 166 -15.03 -12.89 3.37
N SER A 167 -14.97 -13.43 4.58
CA SER A 167 -16.14 -13.84 5.36
C SER A 167 -16.16 -13.12 6.71
N TRP A 168 -17.25 -13.22 7.46
CA TRP A 168 -17.33 -12.66 8.81
C TRP A 168 -16.25 -13.21 9.74
N GLU A 169 -15.81 -14.44 9.56
CA GLU A 169 -14.66 -14.99 10.29
C GLU A 169 -13.35 -14.27 10.00
N CYS A 170 -13.22 -13.62 8.85
CA CYS A 170 -12.05 -12.80 8.51
C CYS A 170 -12.07 -11.43 9.23
N VAL A 171 -13.24 -10.97 9.65
CA VAL A 171 -13.41 -9.70 10.38
C VAL A 171 -13.27 -9.93 11.89
N GLU A 172 -13.99 -10.90 12.43
CA GLU A 172 -14.12 -11.14 13.88
C GLU A 172 -13.54 -12.49 14.34
N GLY A 173 -13.22 -13.39 13.41
CA GLY A 173 -12.89 -14.76 13.70
C GLY A 173 -11.39 -15.06 13.87
N ALA A 174 -11.11 -16.35 14.04
CA ALA A 174 -9.77 -16.86 14.32
C ALA A 174 -8.83 -16.76 13.11
N CYS A 175 -9.34 -16.76 11.87
CA CYS A 175 -8.52 -16.87 10.66
C CYS A 175 -7.59 -15.68 10.45
N CYS A 176 -7.99 -14.46 10.85
CA CYS A 176 -7.17 -13.25 10.72
C CYS A 176 -6.52 -12.80 12.03
N ARG A 177 -6.62 -13.57 13.10
CA ARG A 177 -6.04 -13.20 14.40
C ARG A 177 -4.55 -12.92 14.32
N ARG A 178 -3.82 -13.75 13.58
CA ARG A 178 -2.38 -13.55 13.35
C ARG A 178 -2.11 -12.29 12.55
N PHE A 179 -2.88 -12.04 11.50
CA PHE A 179 -2.75 -10.83 10.69
C PHE A 179 -2.89 -9.55 11.55
N TRP A 180 -3.93 -9.50 12.39
CA TRP A 180 -4.15 -8.34 13.26
C TRP A 180 -3.09 -8.19 14.34
N ALA A 181 -2.59 -9.30 14.90
CA ALA A 181 -1.49 -9.28 15.86
C ALA A 181 -0.20 -8.73 15.23
N ASP A 182 0.14 -9.18 14.02
CA ASP A 182 1.33 -8.74 13.31
C ASP A 182 1.19 -7.29 12.80
N LEU A 183 -0.03 -6.87 12.42
CA LEU A 183 -0.31 -5.48 12.07
C LEU A 183 -0.12 -4.54 13.28
N ALA A 184 -0.37 -4.98 14.49
CA ALA A 184 -0.19 -4.22 15.71
C ALA A 184 1.21 -4.36 16.32
N ALA A 185 2.04 -5.27 15.81
CA ALA A 185 3.38 -5.50 16.34
C ALA A 185 4.32 -4.31 16.09
N PRO A 186 5.38 -4.13 16.90
CA PRO A 186 6.42 -3.13 16.65
C PRO A 186 6.99 -3.31 15.24
N PHE A 187 7.23 -2.18 14.55
CA PHE A 187 7.82 -2.22 13.23
C PHE A 187 9.34 -2.47 13.34
N PRO A 188 9.94 -3.32 12.49
CA PRO A 188 11.36 -3.64 12.57
C PRO A 188 12.26 -2.47 12.14
N ASP A 189 13.23 -2.09 12.96
CA ASP A 189 14.15 -0.97 12.71
C ASP A 189 15.05 -1.18 11.47
N THR A 190 15.21 -2.44 11.03
CA THR A 190 16.02 -2.82 9.87
C THR A 190 15.33 -2.59 8.54
N VAL A 191 14.04 -2.21 8.55
CA VAL A 191 13.22 -1.97 7.37
C VAL A 191 12.89 -0.49 7.27
N GLY A 192 13.09 0.12 6.11
CA GLY A 192 12.67 1.50 5.86
C GLY A 192 11.14 1.60 5.80
N TYR A 193 10.57 2.73 6.27
CA TYR A 193 9.12 2.92 6.20
C TYR A 193 8.77 4.38 5.90
N GLU A 194 8.13 4.60 4.75
CA GLU A 194 7.52 5.88 4.38
C GLU A 194 5.99 5.71 4.35
N SER A 195 5.28 6.52 5.14
CA SER A 195 3.81 6.58 5.12
C SER A 195 3.36 7.88 4.44
N ILE A 196 2.82 7.75 3.25
CA ILE A 196 2.27 8.87 2.47
C ILE A 196 0.77 8.95 2.76
N TYR A 197 0.32 10.12 3.19
CA TYR A 197 -1.07 10.36 3.55
C TYR A 197 -1.55 11.73 3.06
N SER A 198 -2.85 11.92 3.03
CA SER A 198 -3.46 13.19 2.67
C SER A 198 -4.56 13.57 3.65
N ARG A 199 -4.59 14.84 4.05
CA ARG A 199 -5.70 15.38 4.85
C ARG A 199 -6.96 15.60 4.02
N THR A 200 -6.83 15.53 2.71
CA THR A 200 -7.93 15.63 1.75
C THR A 200 -8.42 14.28 1.24
N ASP A 201 -7.95 13.18 1.85
CA ASP A 201 -8.45 11.82 1.64
C ASP A 201 -9.89 11.71 2.15
N GLY A 202 -10.84 11.36 1.28
CA GLY A 202 -12.27 11.21 1.60
C GLY A 202 -12.65 9.80 2.03
N ILE A 203 -11.71 8.86 2.01
CA ILE A 203 -11.94 7.43 2.29
C ILE A 203 -11.35 7.00 3.63
N VAL A 204 -10.11 7.41 3.92
CA VAL A 204 -9.36 7.01 5.12
C VAL A 204 -9.13 8.23 6.00
N ASP A 205 -9.37 8.09 7.29
CA ASP A 205 -8.90 9.10 8.25
C ASP A 205 -7.37 9.10 8.25
N TRP A 206 -6.78 10.19 7.77
CA TRP A 206 -5.34 10.35 7.63
C TRP A 206 -4.56 10.07 8.94
N ARG A 207 -5.19 10.27 10.11
CA ARG A 207 -4.57 9.99 11.41
C ARG A 207 -4.27 8.51 11.58
N ALA A 208 -5.06 7.66 10.96
CA ALA A 208 -4.85 6.21 10.96
C ALA A 208 -3.62 5.79 10.14
N CYS A 209 -3.08 6.68 9.30
CA CYS A 209 -1.85 6.43 8.53
C CYS A 209 -0.57 6.75 9.31
N LEU A 210 -0.66 7.38 10.50
CA LEU A 210 0.48 7.88 11.26
C LEU A 210 1.09 6.79 12.16
N ASP A 211 1.69 5.77 11.55
CA ASP A 211 2.45 4.74 12.29
C ASP A 211 3.72 5.35 12.88
N PRO A 212 3.97 5.23 14.19
CA PRO A 212 5.19 5.74 14.83
C PRO A 212 6.50 5.20 14.25
N GLY A 213 6.47 4.03 13.61
CA GLY A 213 7.63 3.43 12.94
C GLY A 213 7.93 4.02 11.56
N ALA A 214 7.09 4.92 11.04
CA ALA A 214 7.20 5.48 9.70
C ALA A 214 7.73 6.92 9.69
N ALA A 215 8.43 7.30 8.62
CA ALA A 215 8.55 8.69 8.22
C ALA A 215 7.25 9.11 7.51
N HIS A 216 6.63 10.19 7.97
CA HIS A 216 5.33 10.65 7.49
C HIS A 216 5.49 11.69 6.38
N ARG A 217 4.78 11.51 5.27
CA ARG A 217 4.77 12.43 4.13
C ARG A 217 3.35 12.86 3.80
N GLU A 218 3.07 14.13 4.00
CA GLU A 218 1.77 14.72 3.65
C GLU A 218 1.77 15.13 2.16
N VAL A 219 0.70 14.79 1.46
CA VAL A 219 0.42 15.25 0.09
C VAL A 219 -0.99 15.81 0.02
N ASP A 220 -1.28 16.62 -0.99
CA ASP A 220 -2.65 16.99 -1.34
C ASP A 220 -3.13 16.05 -2.46
N SER A 221 -3.94 15.08 -2.09
CA SER A 221 -4.45 14.05 -3.00
C SER A 221 -5.76 13.47 -2.47
N SER A 222 -6.63 13.05 -3.37
CA SER A 222 -7.72 12.14 -3.02
C SER A 222 -7.16 10.74 -2.71
N HIS A 223 -7.94 9.89 -2.06
CA HIS A 223 -7.53 8.53 -1.74
C HIS A 223 -7.14 7.71 -2.98
N TYR A 224 -8.03 7.71 -3.99
CA TYR A 224 -7.75 7.04 -5.26
C TYR A 224 -6.67 7.76 -6.07
N GLY A 225 -6.60 9.08 -5.94
CA GLY A 225 -5.61 9.91 -6.61
C GLY A 225 -4.18 9.60 -6.22
N MET A 226 -3.91 9.11 -5.01
CA MET A 226 -2.53 8.79 -4.57
C MET A 226 -1.81 7.84 -5.53
N SER A 227 -2.52 6.98 -6.25
CA SER A 227 -1.92 6.09 -7.26
C SER A 227 -1.56 6.79 -8.58
N VAL A 228 -2.02 8.03 -8.77
CA VAL A 228 -1.85 8.81 -10.00
C VAL A 228 -1.46 10.28 -9.71
N ASN A 229 -0.77 10.54 -8.60
CA ASN A 229 -0.36 11.87 -8.16
C ASN A 229 1.15 12.07 -8.31
N ALA A 230 1.59 13.14 -8.96
CA ALA A 230 3.00 13.40 -9.24
C ALA A 230 3.86 13.55 -7.97
N ALA A 231 3.32 14.21 -6.92
CA ALA A 231 4.04 14.34 -5.65
C ALA A 231 4.26 12.96 -4.97
N VAL A 232 3.29 12.05 -5.07
CA VAL A 232 3.42 10.68 -4.56
C VAL A 232 4.52 9.94 -5.31
N TYR A 233 4.59 10.07 -6.63
CA TYR A 233 5.63 9.44 -7.45
C TYR A 233 7.03 9.96 -7.08
N ALA A 234 7.19 11.27 -6.89
CA ALA A 234 8.45 11.86 -6.46
C ALA A 234 8.89 11.36 -5.07
N LEU A 235 7.94 11.20 -4.14
CA LEU A 235 8.20 10.64 -2.81
C LEU A 235 8.59 9.15 -2.89
N ILE A 236 7.94 8.37 -3.74
CA ILE A 236 8.30 6.96 -3.99
C ILE A 236 9.73 6.88 -4.53
N ALA A 237 10.11 7.70 -5.54
CA ALA A 237 11.46 7.74 -6.07
C ALA A 237 12.50 8.03 -4.97
N THR A 238 12.22 9.01 -4.11
CA THR A 238 13.07 9.38 -2.98
C THR A 238 13.21 8.23 -1.96
N ALA A 239 12.10 7.56 -1.65
CA ALA A 239 12.08 6.42 -0.75
C ALA A 239 12.93 5.26 -1.29
N LEU A 240 12.75 4.92 -2.57
CA LEU A 240 13.51 3.85 -3.24
C LEU A 240 15.02 4.13 -3.20
N ALA A 241 15.45 5.37 -3.52
CA ALA A 241 16.84 5.77 -3.44
C ALA A 241 17.40 5.68 -2.00
N THR A 242 16.58 6.01 -0.99
CA THR A 242 16.96 5.93 0.42
C THR A 242 17.09 4.48 0.89
N PHE A 243 16.17 3.60 0.47
CA PHE A 243 16.18 2.19 0.87
C PHE A 243 17.33 1.41 0.22
N SER A 244 17.69 1.79 -1.01
CA SER A 244 18.87 1.24 -1.72
C SER A 244 20.17 1.39 -0.92
N THR A 245 20.37 2.52 -0.26
CA THR A 245 21.59 2.78 0.52
C THR A 245 21.65 2.05 1.85
N ARG A 246 20.53 1.48 2.32
CA ARG A 246 20.45 0.70 3.58
C ARG A 246 20.79 -0.78 3.39
N GLU A 247 20.98 -1.24 2.17
CA GLU A 247 21.44 -2.60 1.92
C GLU A 247 22.92 -2.72 2.28
N PRO A 248 23.35 -3.72 3.09
CA PRO A 248 24.74 -4.03 3.23
C PRO A 248 25.28 -4.42 1.84
N SER A 249 26.37 -3.77 1.40
CA SER A 249 27.08 -4.13 0.17
C SER A 249 27.30 -5.64 0.19
N ALA A 250 26.84 -6.35 -0.83
CA ALA A 250 27.15 -7.77 -1.00
C ALA A 250 28.68 -7.90 -1.11
N THR A 251 29.29 -8.39 -0.04
CA THR A 251 30.72 -8.74 0.02
C THR A 251 30.93 -10.10 -0.63
#